data_f238a04cabf553337b9316762b009e75
#
_entry.id   f238a04cabf553337b9316762b009e75
#
_cell.length_a   1.000
_cell.length_b   1.000
_cell.length_c   1.000
_cell.angle_alpha   90.00
_cell.angle_beta   90.00
_cell.angle_gamma   90.00
#
_symmetry.space_group_name_H-M   'P 1'
#
loop_
_entity.id
_entity.type
_entity.pdbx_description
1 polymer ?
#
loop_
_entity_poly.entity_id
_entity_poly.type
_entity_poly.pdbx_seq_one_letter_code
_entity_poly.pdbx_strand_id
1 'polypeptide(L)'
;MQIGSRTIGKNHPPFIIAELSGNHNQSIDNALKLVQAAADCGVDAIKLQTFTPDSMTLNLSSEDFIITDQKSNWYNQQLYELYKKAYTPWEWHETIFNEAKNLGLEFF
;
A
#
# COMPACT_ATOMS: atom_id res chain seq x y z
N MET A 1 -13.21 4.92 20.71
CA MET A 1 -12.24 3.89 20.29
C MET A 1 -10.86 4.52 20.27
N GLN A 2 -9.78 3.76 20.46
CA GLN A 2 -8.41 4.26 20.44
C GLN A 2 -7.58 3.45 19.43
N ILE A 3 -6.75 4.13 18.63
CA ILE A 3 -5.75 3.54 17.74
C ILE A 3 -4.41 4.20 18.10
N GLY A 4 -3.45 3.42 18.55
CA GLY A 4 -2.22 3.96 19.11
C GLY A 4 -2.50 4.99 20.20
N SER A 5 -1.97 6.19 20.08
CA SER A 5 -2.20 7.30 21.01
C SER A 5 -3.44 8.16 20.67
N ARG A 6 -4.11 7.92 19.52
CA ARG A 6 -5.22 8.74 19.01
C ARG A 6 -6.58 8.20 19.44
N THR A 7 -7.44 9.08 19.95
CA THR A 7 -8.84 8.77 20.21
C THR A 7 -9.68 9.05 18.97
N ILE A 8 -10.50 8.06 18.57
CA ILE A 8 -11.38 8.14 17.40
C ILE A 8 -12.82 8.13 17.86
N GLY A 9 -13.62 9.05 17.35
CA GLY A 9 -15.04 9.16 17.67
C GLY A 9 -15.66 10.41 17.09
N LYS A 10 -16.98 10.53 17.23
CA LYS A 10 -17.79 11.61 16.63
C LYS A 10 -17.29 13.04 16.95
N ASN A 11 -16.68 13.22 18.11
CA ASN A 11 -16.22 14.53 18.58
C ASN A 11 -14.68 14.70 18.49
N HIS A 12 -14.00 13.84 17.71
CA HIS A 12 -12.58 13.91 17.50
C HIS A 12 -12.28 14.14 16.01
N PRO A 13 -11.12 14.72 15.69
CA PRO A 13 -10.66 14.81 14.31
C PRO A 13 -10.62 13.43 13.64
N PRO A 14 -10.81 13.34 12.31
CA PRO A 14 -10.69 12.08 11.60
C PRO A 14 -9.28 11.51 11.74
N PHE A 15 -9.18 10.19 11.74
CA PHE A 15 -7.91 9.47 11.66
C PHE A 15 -7.57 9.24 10.18
N ILE A 16 -6.49 9.82 9.72
CA ILE A 16 -6.10 9.83 8.30
C ILE A 16 -5.08 8.73 8.06
N ILE A 17 -5.39 7.83 7.13
CA ILE A 17 -4.50 6.74 6.72
C ILE A 17 -4.07 6.97 5.27
N ALA A 18 -2.76 7.07 5.04
CA ALA A 18 -2.21 7.08 3.69
C ALA A 18 -1.95 5.63 3.23
N GLU A 19 -2.49 5.27 2.09
CA GLU A 19 -2.24 3.96 1.46
C GLU A 19 -1.08 4.07 0.47
N LEU A 20 0.02 3.36 0.73
CA LEU A 20 1.17 3.33 -0.19
C LEU A 20 0.85 2.55 -1.46
N SER A 21 -0.06 1.59 -1.38
CA SER A 21 -0.44 0.72 -2.50
C SER A 21 0.80 0.11 -3.20
N GLY A 22 0.79 -0.04 -4.52
CA GLY A 22 1.94 -0.47 -5.32
C GLY A 22 2.81 0.68 -5.84
N ASN A 23 2.64 1.91 -5.33
CA ASN A 23 3.29 3.11 -5.86
C ASN A 23 4.80 3.18 -5.61
N HIS A 24 5.33 2.30 -4.78
CA HIS A 24 6.79 2.15 -4.57
C HIS A 24 7.53 1.62 -5.80
N ASN A 25 6.81 1.09 -6.79
CA ASN A 25 7.37 0.60 -8.05
C ASN A 25 8.55 -0.38 -7.85
N GLN A 26 8.39 -1.33 -6.92
CA GLN A 26 9.39 -2.34 -6.54
C GLN A 26 10.75 -1.74 -6.08
N SER A 27 10.71 -0.57 -5.44
CA SER A 27 11.87 0.09 -4.86
C SER A 27 11.62 0.43 -3.40
N ILE A 28 12.45 -0.10 -2.50
CA ILE A 28 12.39 0.21 -1.06
C ILE A 28 12.65 1.69 -0.80
N ASP A 29 13.57 2.32 -1.55
CA ASP A 29 13.88 3.75 -1.43
C ASP A 29 12.65 4.61 -1.77
N ASN A 30 11.88 4.21 -2.80
CA ASN A 30 10.64 4.90 -3.12
C ASN A 30 9.58 4.68 -2.04
N ALA A 31 9.48 3.47 -1.48
CA ALA A 31 8.57 3.21 -0.37
C ALA A 31 8.88 4.11 0.83
N LEU A 32 10.15 4.23 1.23
CA LEU A 32 10.57 5.10 2.32
C LEU A 32 10.32 6.59 2.04
N LYS A 33 10.51 7.05 0.79
CA LYS A 33 10.16 8.42 0.39
C LYS A 33 8.65 8.68 0.49
N LEU A 34 7.82 7.69 0.16
CA LEU A 34 6.35 7.80 0.30
C LEU A 34 5.94 7.86 1.77
N VAL A 35 6.59 7.08 2.65
CA VAL A 35 6.38 7.14 4.11
C VAL A 35 6.73 8.53 4.64
N GLN A 36 7.87 9.07 4.26
CA GLN A 36 8.29 10.43 4.65
C GLN A 36 7.29 11.49 4.16
N ALA A 37 6.89 11.41 2.88
CA ALA A 37 5.92 12.35 2.31
C ALA A 37 4.56 12.26 3.02
N ALA A 38 4.10 11.08 3.40
CA ALA A 38 2.89 10.89 4.19
C ALA A 38 3.00 11.56 5.56
N ALA A 39 4.14 11.39 6.25
CA ALA A 39 4.41 12.05 7.53
C ALA A 39 4.43 13.57 7.40
N ASP A 40 5.07 14.10 6.37
CA ASP A 40 5.13 15.55 6.09
C ASP A 40 3.74 16.13 5.80
N CYS A 41 2.82 15.34 5.26
CA CYS A 41 1.41 15.72 5.07
C CYS A 41 0.58 15.67 6.35
N GLY A 42 1.13 15.16 7.45
CA GLY A 42 0.45 15.10 8.75
C GLY A 42 -0.63 14.03 8.85
N VAL A 43 -0.48 12.91 8.12
CA VAL A 43 -1.36 11.75 8.29
C VAL A 43 -1.09 11.05 9.62
N ASP A 44 -2.04 10.26 10.10
CA ASP A 44 -1.91 9.53 11.36
C ASP A 44 -1.28 8.14 11.18
N ALA A 45 -1.45 7.56 10.00
CA ALA A 45 -0.98 6.20 9.73
C ALA A 45 -0.66 6.00 8.25
N ILE A 46 0.11 4.93 7.99
CA ILE A 46 0.30 4.37 6.66
C ILE A 46 -0.21 2.93 6.58
N LYS A 47 -0.63 2.52 5.40
CA LYS A 47 -1.05 1.15 5.11
C LYS A 47 -0.34 0.61 3.89
N LEU A 48 0.14 -0.65 4.00
CA LEU A 48 0.76 -1.38 2.89
C LEU A 48 -0.25 -2.35 2.24
N GLN A 49 0.09 -2.82 1.06
CA GLN A 49 -0.60 -3.93 0.40
C GLN A 49 0.29 -5.18 0.44
N THR A 50 0.02 -6.02 1.42
CA THR A 50 0.78 -7.24 1.69
C THR A 50 0.03 -8.45 1.15
N PHE A 51 0.42 -8.90 -0.04
CA PHE A 51 -0.12 -10.06 -0.71
C PHE A 51 0.96 -10.74 -1.56
N THR A 52 0.68 -11.91 -2.09
CA THR A 52 1.42 -12.50 -3.20
C THR A 52 0.51 -12.59 -4.43
N PRO A 53 1.04 -12.61 -5.67
CA PRO A 53 0.20 -12.79 -6.85
C PRO A 53 -0.70 -14.03 -6.75
N ASP A 54 -0.18 -15.14 -6.21
CA ASP A 54 -0.91 -16.38 -6.02
C ASP A 54 -2.07 -16.28 -5.02
N SER A 55 -1.99 -15.35 -4.06
CA SER A 55 -3.10 -15.11 -3.11
C SER A 55 -4.21 -14.23 -3.70
N MET A 56 -3.94 -13.56 -4.82
CA MET A 56 -4.85 -12.59 -5.44
C MET A 56 -5.56 -13.13 -6.66
N THR A 57 -4.89 -13.96 -7.47
CA THR A 57 -5.43 -14.42 -8.76
C THR A 57 -4.72 -15.67 -9.25
N LEU A 58 -5.27 -16.31 -10.29
CA LEU A 58 -4.63 -17.41 -10.98
C LEU A 58 -3.70 -16.90 -12.08
N ASN A 59 -2.60 -17.62 -12.32
CA ASN A 59 -1.69 -17.30 -13.42
C ASN A 59 -2.23 -17.87 -14.75
N LEU A 60 -3.28 -17.25 -15.27
CA LEU A 60 -3.95 -17.63 -16.52
C LEU A 60 -4.00 -16.42 -17.48
N SER A 61 -3.97 -16.73 -18.78
CA SER A 61 -4.03 -15.73 -19.85
C SER A 61 -5.40 -15.67 -20.54
N SER A 62 -6.44 -16.26 -19.94
CA SER A 62 -7.81 -16.12 -20.47
C SER A 62 -8.36 -14.72 -20.22
N GLU A 63 -9.39 -14.34 -20.93
CA GLU A 63 -10.00 -13.00 -20.91
C GLU A 63 -10.39 -12.54 -19.50
N ASP A 64 -10.84 -13.46 -18.64
CA ASP A 64 -11.21 -13.17 -17.25
C ASP A 64 -10.02 -12.70 -16.37
N PHE A 65 -8.79 -12.96 -16.80
CA PHE A 65 -7.57 -12.61 -16.07
C PHE A 65 -6.75 -11.52 -16.77
N ILE A 66 -7.34 -10.86 -17.77
CA ILE A 66 -6.75 -9.74 -18.49
C ILE A 66 -7.63 -8.49 -18.28
N ILE A 67 -7.02 -7.35 -18.07
CA ILE A 67 -7.75 -6.09 -17.90
C ILE A 67 -8.27 -5.63 -19.27
N THR A 68 -9.58 -5.73 -19.48
CA THR A 68 -10.24 -5.43 -20.76
C THR A 68 -10.78 -3.99 -20.87
N ASP A 69 -10.82 -3.24 -19.78
CA ASP A 69 -11.23 -1.83 -19.79
C ASP A 69 -10.20 -0.97 -20.52
N GLN A 70 -10.55 -0.49 -21.70
CA GLN A 70 -9.69 0.35 -22.54
C GLN A 70 -9.33 1.71 -21.92
N LYS A 71 -10.06 2.17 -20.89
CA LYS A 71 -9.77 3.39 -20.15
C LYS A 71 -8.80 3.18 -19.01
N SER A 72 -8.52 1.92 -18.67
CA SER A 72 -7.57 1.59 -17.62
C SER A 72 -6.12 1.84 -18.09
N ASN A 73 -5.30 2.41 -17.18
CA ASN A 73 -3.86 2.53 -17.39
C ASN A 73 -3.16 1.16 -17.53
N TRP A 74 -3.84 0.10 -17.12
CA TRP A 74 -3.35 -1.29 -17.18
C TRP A 74 -4.05 -2.11 -18.26
N TYR A 75 -4.71 -1.46 -19.23
CA TYR A 75 -5.39 -2.15 -20.32
C TYR A 75 -4.49 -3.21 -20.97
N ASN A 76 -5.06 -4.37 -21.23
CA ASN A 76 -4.41 -5.54 -21.83
C ASN A 76 -3.27 -6.15 -20.98
N GLN A 77 -3.16 -5.81 -19.71
CA GLN A 77 -2.23 -6.48 -18.80
C GLN A 77 -2.90 -7.68 -18.12
N GLN A 78 -2.13 -8.75 -17.94
CA GLN A 78 -2.54 -9.89 -17.16
C GLN A 78 -2.52 -9.52 -15.67
N LEU A 79 -3.58 -9.87 -14.94
CA LEU A 79 -3.71 -9.56 -13.49
C LEU A 79 -2.55 -10.12 -12.67
N TYR A 80 -2.12 -11.35 -12.94
CA TYR A 80 -1.01 -11.98 -12.22
C TYR A 80 0.29 -11.19 -12.36
N GLU A 81 0.65 -10.78 -13.57
CA GLU A 81 1.85 -9.99 -13.82
C GLU A 81 1.76 -8.57 -13.24
N LEU A 82 0.54 -8.00 -13.18
CA LEU A 82 0.30 -6.73 -12.51
C LEU A 82 0.53 -6.85 -11.00
N TYR A 83 -0.08 -7.85 -10.35
CA TYR A 83 0.10 -8.09 -8.91
C TYR A 83 1.56 -8.41 -8.56
N LYS A 84 2.28 -9.08 -9.42
CA LYS A 84 3.71 -9.36 -9.26
C LYS A 84 4.59 -8.09 -9.21
N LYS A 85 4.11 -6.99 -9.81
CA LYS A 85 4.77 -5.68 -9.77
C LYS A 85 4.25 -4.77 -8.66
N ALA A 86 3.07 -5.06 -8.10
CA ALA A 86 2.36 -4.17 -7.20
C ALA A 86 2.45 -4.57 -5.72
N TYR A 87 2.81 -5.83 -5.41
CA TYR A 87 2.87 -6.29 -4.03
C TYR A 87 4.04 -5.64 -3.27
N THR A 88 3.89 -5.53 -1.94
CA THR A 88 4.99 -5.11 -1.07
C THR A 88 5.79 -6.34 -0.64
N PRO A 89 7.10 -6.44 -0.96
CA PRO A 89 7.95 -7.53 -0.51
C PRO A 89 7.96 -7.68 1.01
N TRP A 90 7.85 -8.90 1.51
CA TRP A 90 7.77 -9.19 2.96
C TRP A 90 8.98 -8.68 3.73
N GLU A 91 10.15 -8.77 3.14
CA GLU A 91 11.41 -8.34 3.72
C GLU A 91 11.51 -6.81 3.95
N TRP A 92 10.60 -6.02 3.34
CA TRP A 92 10.59 -4.56 3.52
C TRP A 92 9.83 -4.12 4.76
N HIS A 93 8.96 -4.98 5.32
CA HIS A 93 8.04 -4.61 6.39
C HIS A 93 8.75 -4.06 7.62
N GLU A 94 9.82 -4.73 8.08
CA GLU A 94 10.57 -4.26 9.25
C GLU A 94 11.16 -2.87 9.02
N THR A 95 11.77 -2.65 7.85
CA THR A 95 12.39 -1.36 7.50
C THR A 95 11.35 -0.26 7.43
N ILE A 96 10.23 -0.49 6.73
CA ILE A 96 9.15 0.49 6.58
C ILE A 96 8.45 0.76 7.92
N PHE A 97 8.22 -0.28 8.72
CA PHE A 97 7.64 -0.15 10.05
C PHE A 97 8.51 0.72 10.97
N ASN A 98 9.82 0.49 10.98
CA ASN A 98 10.74 1.26 11.80
C ASN A 98 10.78 2.73 11.36
N GLU A 99 10.77 3.00 10.06
CA GLU A 99 10.71 4.37 9.54
C GLU A 99 9.39 5.06 9.91
N ALA A 100 8.25 4.41 9.71
CA ALA A 100 6.94 4.94 10.11
C ALA A 100 6.89 5.28 11.60
N LYS A 101 7.40 4.38 12.44
CA LYS A 101 7.47 4.56 13.89
C LYS A 101 8.38 5.73 14.28
N ASN A 102 9.54 5.88 13.63
CA ASN A 102 10.45 7.00 13.88
C ASN A 102 9.81 8.35 13.53
N LEU A 103 8.93 8.36 12.53
CA LEU A 103 8.17 9.54 12.11
C LEU A 103 6.86 9.74 12.89
N GLY A 104 6.57 8.89 13.87
CA GLY A 104 5.38 8.99 14.72
C GLY A 104 4.09 8.53 14.06
N LEU A 105 4.17 7.75 12.98
CA LEU A 105 3.01 7.19 12.28
C LEU A 105 2.63 5.82 12.84
N GLU A 106 1.33 5.55 12.89
CA GLU A 106 0.84 4.17 13.03
C GLU A 106 1.02 3.42 11.71
N PHE A 107 1.07 2.08 11.78
CA PHE A 107 1.40 1.23 10.64
C PHE A 107 0.45 0.03 10.56
N PHE A 108 -0.07 -0.26 9.35
CA PHE A 108 -0.94 -1.40 9.05
C PHE A 108 -0.46 -2.20 7.84
#